data_ee2b1d1f9322148328f7d2d65998161e
#
_entry.id   ee2b1d1f9322148328f7d2d65998161e
#
_cell.length_a   1.000
_cell.length_b   1.000
_cell.length_c   1.000
_cell.angle_alpha   90.00
_cell.angle_beta   90.00
_cell.angle_gamma   90.00
#
_symmetry.space_group_name_H-M   'P 1'
#
loop_
_entity.id
_entity.type
_entity.pdbx_description
1 polymer ?
#
loop_
_entity_poly.entity_id
_entity_poly.type
_entity_poly.pdbx_seq_one_letter_code
_entity_poly.pdbx_strand_id
1 'polypeptide(L)'
;MRYVRALKRLPLVALILGPALGAHAAKAEDISLTVDATRAPQRILHAKLVIPVKAGPTTLYYPKWIPGEHGPDGPISSLTGITFEAGGKTIPWRRDPLDVYTFHVEVPAGATHLNASYDYIEPDGYSATDKLLVLEWNEVLLYPAGTPSKDIVFDAKLMLPDGWKWGTSLPQAGEAASAITFQPVALDLLVDSPVIAGQYYRSIDLTPAGEPIHHEIDLAADSEAALNMSPELRQQLTNLVAESGKLFGARHYRDYHFLLALSDHVAHFGLEHHESNDSRLGERTLLETNAGMVVGALLPHEFAHSWNGKFRRPADIATPDFETPMEDDLLWGYEGLTEYLGPLLAARSGLFTPEQYREFLASAAGMLGPGRPGRAWRPLVDTAVTQAGGGPGGGGGGWTSWRRSADYYEEGDLLWLEAATVIARETKGQKSIDDFCHLFHGGANLGPEVKTYNFESLVQTLNEVAPYDWAGFFRQRVEAVVPGMPSGGLENAGWKVEFNNQPAHLPGRHNPPSALYSLGLQLRDDGTVSDSIVGSPAFEAGISSGMKVVGVNGHVYTRDVLEDAVKASKSSTAPIAILAINYDYYRTCNVNYHGEERFPHLVRDESKADYLTELAKPRAAK
;
A
#
# COMPACT_ATOMS: atom_id res chain seq x y z
N MET A 1 -78.81 11.46 24.72
CA MET A 1 -78.60 11.39 26.18
C MET A 1 -77.29 12.06 26.52
N ARG A 2 -77.36 13.08 27.33
CA ARG A 2 -76.21 13.90 27.79
C ARG A 2 -75.41 13.13 28.82
N TYR A 3 -74.04 13.17 28.75
CA TYR A 3 -73.24 13.01 29.95
C TYR A 3 -72.12 14.06 29.99
N VAL A 4 -72.04 14.65 31.18
CA VAL A 4 -71.38 15.88 31.61
C VAL A 4 -69.87 15.59 31.82
N ARG A 5 -68.99 16.52 31.38
CA ARG A 5 -67.57 16.57 31.70
C ARG A 5 -67.36 17.01 33.17
N ALA A 6 -66.54 16.24 33.89
CA ALA A 6 -65.92 16.65 35.14
C ALA A 6 -64.44 16.95 34.93
N LEU A 7 -64.05 18.23 35.06
CA LEU A 7 -62.69 18.70 35.14
C LEU A 7 -62.08 18.38 36.51
N LYS A 8 -61.05 17.54 36.56
CA LYS A 8 -60.22 17.44 37.76
C LYS A 8 -59.00 18.33 37.59
N ARG A 9 -58.79 19.28 38.49
CA ARG A 9 -57.61 20.15 38.62
C ARG A 9 -56.45 19.33 39.16
N LEU A 10 -55.31 19.31 38.45
CA LEU A 10 -54.02 18.83 38.93
C LEU A 10 -53.24 20.01 39.57
N PRO A 11 -52.49 19.78 40.64
CA PRO A 11 -51.69 20.82 41.26
C PRO A 11 -50.41 21.06 40.46
N LEU A 12 -50.00 22.31 40.31
CA LEU A 12 -48.79 22.80 39.71
C LEU A 12 -47.62 22.45 40.63
N VAL A 13 -46.75 21.47 40.20
CA VAL A 13 -45.47 21.21 40.87
C VAL A 13 -44.43 22.13 40.21
N ALA A 14 -43.97 23.11 40.98
CA ALA A 14 -42.86 23.96 40.57
C ALA A 14 -41.53 23.13 40.54
N LEU A 15 -41.00 22.84 39.36
CA LEU A 15 -39.69 22.22 39.17
C LEU A 15 -38.63 23.31 39.40
N ILE A 16 -37.91 23.22 40.50
CA ILE A 16 -36.73 24.03 40.77
C ILE A 16 -35.61 23.45 39.91
N LEU A 17 -35.29 24.09 38.78
CA LEU A 17 -34.05 23.84 38.04
C LEU A 17 -32.88 24.40 38.86
N GLY A 18 -32.17 23.53 39.56
CA GLY A 18 -30.84 23.81 40.05
C GLY A 18 -29.84 23.90 38.86
N PRO A 19 -28.84 24.76 38.91
CA PRO A 19 -27.83 24.80 37.89
C PRO A 19 -27.07 23.44 37.89
N ALA A 20 -27.18 22.68 36.80
CA ALA A 20 -26.30 21.55 36.55
C ALA A 20 -24.89 22.14 36.38
N LEU A 21 -24.08 22.01 37.42
CA LEU A 21 -22.64 22.13 37.30
C LEU A 21 -22.20 21.05 36.29
N GLY A 22 -21.99 21.46 35.05
CA GLY A 22 -21.33 20.63 34.07
C GLY A 22 -19.93 20.28 34.62
N ALA A 23 -19.79 19.05 35.12
CA ALA A 23 -18.47 18.50 35.35
C ALA A 23 -17.78 18.49 33.98
N HIS A 24 -16.88 19.44 33.72
CA HIS A 24 -15.89 19.30 32.65
C HIS A 24 -15.12 18.06 33.05
N ALA A 25 -15.26 16.99 32.26
CA ALA A 25 -14.34 15.86 32.34
C ALA A 25 -12.93 16.46 32.16
N ALA A 26 -12.09 16.30 33.15
CA ALA A 26 -10.69 16.71 33.02
C ALA A 26 -10.16 16.02 31.75
N LYS A 27 -9.56 16.81 30.83
CA LYS A 27 -8.90 16.25 29.63
C LYS A 27 -7.94 15.17 30.13
N ALA A 28 -7.97 13.99 29.50
CA ALA A 28 -7.01 12.94 29.80
C ALA A 28 -5.60 13.52 29.56
N GLU A 29 -4.66 13.18 30.43
CA GLU A 29 -3.26 13.59 30.26
C GLU A 29 -2.67 12.85 29.06
N ASP A 30 -1.88 13.56 28.26
CA ASP A 30 -1.29 13.04 27.02
C ASP A 30 -0.16 12.00 27.36
N ILE A 31 0.03 11.01 26.51
CA ILE A 31 1.14 10.05 26.63
C ILE A 31 2.39 10.72 26.08
N SER A 32 3.46 10.79 26.89
CA SER A 32 4.76 11.25 26.40
C SER A 32 5.52 10.08 25.80
N LEU A 33 6.02 10.26 24.57
CA LEU A 33 6.87 9.31 23.84
C LEU A 33 8.19 9.98 23.47
N THR A 34 9.32 9.39 23.88
CA THR A 34 10.64 9.79 23.40
C THR A 34 11.30 8.63 22.70
N VAL A 35 11.67 8.82 21.43
CA VAL A 35 12.42 7.85 20.63
C VAL A 35 13.83 8.36 20.46
N ASP A 36 14.81 7.64 20.98
CA ASP A 36 16.23 7.88 20.75
C ASP A 36 16.69 6.97 19.59
N ALA A 37 16.77 7.55 18.39
CA ALA A 37 17.25 6.93 17.17
C ALA A 37 18.72 7.28 16.88
N THR A 38 19.49 7.80 17.85
CA THR A 38 20.92 8.12 17.65
C THR A 38 21.75 6.89 17.30
N ARG A 39 21.23 5.68 17.54
CA ARG A 39 21.82 4.40 17.17
C ARG A 39 21.15 3.73 15.95
N ALA A 40 20.42 4.49 15.13
CA ALA A 40 19.87 3.97 13.89
C ALA A 40 20.94 3.32 12.98
N PRO A 41 22.20 3.83 12.90
CA PRO A 41 23.28 3.11 12.20
C PRO A 41 23.60 1.71 12.73
N GLN A 42 23.26 1.41 13.97
CA GLN A 42 23.35 0.05 14.56
C GLN A 42 22.00 -0.68 14.55
N ARG A 43 20.96 -0.08 13.94
CA ARG A 43 19.61 -0.65 13.86
C ARG A 43 18.96 -0.88 15.23
N ILE A 44 19.18 0.06 16.17
CA ILE A 44 18.55 0.07 17.49
C ILE A 44 17.88 1.43 17.70
N LEU A 45 16.59 1.39 18.00
CA LEU A 45 15.80 2.54 18.42
C LEU A 45 15.37 2.33 19.87
N HIS A 46 15.63 3.30 20.74
CA HIS A 46 15.26 3.21 22.14
C HIS A 46 14.02 4.06 22.42
N ALA A 47 12.94 3.42 22.86
CA ALA A 47 11.67 4.06 23.18
C ALA A 47 11.48 4.22 24.70
N LYS A 48 10.98 5.38 25.10
CA LYS A 48 10.54 5.69 26.46
C LYS A 48 9.17 6.32 26.41
N LEU A 49 8.23 5.72 27.16
CA LEU A 49 6.87 6.22 27.30
C LEU A 49 6.57 6.56 28.76
N VAL A 50 5.81 7.65 28.94
CA VAL A 50 5.17 7.98 30.22
C VAL A 50 3.67 7.94 29.98
N ILE A 51 3.01 6.92 30.50
CA ILE A 51 1.60 6.63 30.27
C ILE A 51 0.81 6.97 31.51
N PRO A 52 -0.15 7.89 31.46
CA PRO A 52 -1.09 8.17 32.56
C PRO A 52 -1.92 6.92 32.88
N VAL A 53 -1.93 6.49 34.14
CA VAL A 53 -2.62 5.27 34.56
C VAL A 53 -3.31 5.45 35.91
N LYS A 54 -4.20 4.52 36.23
CA LYS A 54 -4.79 4.36 37.56
C LYS A 54 -4.18 3.11 38.21
N ALA A 55 -4.14 3.10 39.57
CA ALA A 55 -3.73 1.92 40.31
C ALA A 55 -4.64 0.71 39.98
N GLY A 56 -4.03 -0.48 39.87
CA GLY A 56 -4.69 -1.73 39.54
C GLY A 56 -4.23 -2.36 38.22
N PRO A 57 -4.98 -3.35 37.72
CA PRO A 57 -4.63 -4.05 36.47
C PRO A 57 -4.71 -3.12 35.28
N THR A 58 -3.66 -3.06 34.51
CA THR A 58 -3.54 -2.26 33.28
C THR A 58 -3.11 -3.16 32.13
N THR A 59 -3.81 -3.01 31.00
CA THR A 59 -3.48 -3.72 29.74
C THR A 59 -2.99 -2.69 28.72
N LEU A 60 -1.89 -3.02 28.07
CA LEU A 60 -1.31 -2.23 26.99
C LEU A 60 -1.24 -3.08 25.73
N TYR A 61 -1.43 -2.43 24.58
CA TYR A 61 -1.28 -3.00 23.27
C TYR A 61 -0.04 -2.47 22.55
N TYR A 62 0.62 -3.33 21.80
CA TYR A 62 1.54 -2.97 20.73
C TYR A 62 0.76 -3.03 19.42
N PRO A 63 0.88 -2.04 18.50
CA PRO A 63 0.08 -2.04 17.27
C PRO A 63 0.26 -3.33 16.46
N LYS A 64 -0.85 -3.95 16.08
CA LYS A 64 -0.91 -5.25 15.38
C LYS A 64 -1.43 -5.11 13.94
N TRP A 65 -2.56 -4.41 13.76
CA TRP A 65 -3.18 -4.17 12.47
C TRP A 65 -2.84 -2.76 12.00
N ILE A 66 -1.78 -2.65 11.20
CA ILE A 66 -1.28 -1.35 10.75
C ILE A 66 -2.08 -0.91 9.52
N PRO A 67 -2.63 0.32 9.50
CA PRO A 67 -3.36 0.84 8.35
C PRO A 67 -2.48 0.91 7.11
N GLY A 68 -2.87 0.18 6.04
CA GLY A 68 -2.11 0.01 4.80
C GLY A 68 -1.49 -1.37 4.64
N GLU A 69 -1.17 -2.06 5.74
CA GLU A 69 -0.56 -3.41 5.69
C GLU A 69 -1.58 -4.54 5.44
N HIS A 70 -2.86 -4.29 5.63
CA HIS A 70 -3.98 -5.24 5.41
C HIS A 70 -3.87 -6.56 6.19
N GLY A 71 -3.03 -6.63 7.22
CA GLY A 71 -2.79 -7.83 8.01
C GLY A 71 -2.36 -7.53 9.44
N PRO A 72 -2.27 -8.57 10.29
CA PRO A 72 -1.75 -8.43 11.66
C PRO A 72 -0.21 -8.45 11.65
N ASP A 73 0.40 -7.52 10.92
CA ASP A 73 1.83 -7.53 10.57
C ASP A 73 2.71 -6.66 11.49
N GLY A 74 2.15 -6.10 12.59
CA GLY A 74 2.92 -5.35 13.58
C GLY A 74 4.19 -6.11 14.03
N PRO A 75 5.40 -5.49 13.98
CA PRO A 75 6.68 -6.20 14.13
C PRO A 75 7.05 -6.51 15.59
N ILE A 76 6.15 -7.15 16.33
CA ILE A 76 6.28 -7.46 17.78
C ILE A 76 7.54 -8.25 18.15
N SER A 77 8.09 -9.03 17.23
CA SER A 77 9.32 -9.80 17.44
C SER A 77 10.58 -8.93 17.57
N SER A 78 10.53 -7.71 17.06
CA SER A 78 11.61 -6.72 17.12
C SER A 78 11.67 -5.96 18.45
N LEU A 79 10.63 -6.06 19.29
CA LEU A 79 10.56 -5.38 20.58
C LEU A 79 11.32 -6.16 21.64
N THR A 80 12.35 -5.55 22.25
CA THR A 80 13.28 -6.18 23.17
C THR A 80 13.55 -5.31 24.42
N GLY A 81 14.11 -5.92 25.47
CA GLY A 81 14.54 -5.20 26.66
C GLY A 81 13.44 -4.48 27.45
N ILE A 82 12.17 -4.86 27.27
CA ILE A 82 11.04 -4.15 27.86
C ILE A 82 11.05 -4.16 29.39
N THR A 83 10.89 -2.98 29.97
CA THR A 83 10.75 -2.77 31.41
C THR A 83 9.60 -1.82 31.70
N PHE A 84 8.94 -2.01 32.82
CA PHE A 84 7.91 -1.13 33.35
C PHE A 84 8.26 -0.65 34.74
N GLU A 85 8.06 0.66 35.01
CA GLU A 85 8.29 1.26 36.31
C GLU A 85 7.05 2.10 36.71
N ALA A 86 6.67 1.99 37.97
CA ALA A 86 5.61 2.80 38.57
C ALA A 86 5.96 3.12 40.03
N GLY A 87 5.70 4.36 40.47
CA GLY A 87 6.03 4.80 41.82
C GLY A 87 7.53 4.70 42.14
N GLY A 88 8.41 4.85 41.16
CA GLY A 88 9.88 4.76 41.28
C GLY A 88 10.41 3.33 41.48
N LYS A 89 9.64 2.31 41.13
CA LYS A 89 10.06 0.91 41.21
C LYS A 89 9.73 0.17 39.93
N THR A 90 10.62 -0.71 39.50
CA THR A 90 10.34 -1.70 38.47
C THR A 90 9.23 -2.63 38.92
N ILE A 91 8.23 -2.83 38.06
CA ILE A 91 7.09 -3.71 38.32
C ILE A 91 7.09 -4.90 37.36
N PRO A 92 6.63 -6.08 37.79
CA PRO A 92 6.53 -7.24 36.93
C PRO A 92 5.46 -7.04 35.86
N TRP A 93 5.70 -7.63 34.70
CA TRP A 93 4.76 -7.67 33.60
C TRP A 93 4.62 -9.08 33.04
N ARG A 94 3.56 -9.33 32.30
CA ARG A 94 3.40 -10.56 31.53
C ARG A 94 2.83 -10.26 30.16
N ARG A 95 3.25 -11.02 29.17
CA ARG A 95 2.64 -11.03 27.85
C ARG A 95 1.40 -11.92 27.89
N ASP A 96 0.35 -11.57 27.13
CA ASP A 96 -0.80 -12.46 26.98
C ASP A 96 -0.39 -13.73 26.23
N PRO A 97 -0.79 -14.92 26.68
CA PRO A 97 -0.35 -16.18 26.06
C PRO A 97 -1.04 -16.51 24.74
N LEU A 98 -2.14 -15.84 24.41
CA LEU A 98 -2.91 -16.04 23.17
C LEU A 98 -2.71 -14.90 22.17
N ASP A 99 -2.48 -13.68 22.70
CA ASP A 99 -2.25 -12.49 21.90
C ASP A 99 -0.90 -11.85 22.27
N VAL A 100 0.11 -12.13 21.48
CA VAL A 100 1.50 -11.71 21.77
C VAL A 100 1.70 -10.19 21.72
N TYR A 101 0.74 -9.44 21.18
CA TYR A 101 0.76 -7.97 21.12
C TYR A 101 0.28 -7.32 22.42
N THR A 102 -0.30 -8.09 23.34
CA THR A 102 -0.91 -7.62 24.58
C THR A 102 -0.02 -7.79 25.80
N PHE A 103 0.16 -6.72 26.59
CA PHE A 103 0.94 -6.69 27.83
C PHE A 103 0.06 -6.37 29.03
N HIS A 104 0.27 -7.07 30.13
CA HIS A 104 -0.43 -6.88 31.39
C HIS A 104 0.54 -6.47 32.50
N VAL A 105 0.20 -5.41 33.23
CA VAL A 105 0.93 -4.92 34.40
C VAL A 105 -0.04 -4.64 35.55
N GLU A 106 0.44 -4.74 36.79
CA GLU A 106 -0.30 -4.36 37.98
C GLU A 106 0.28 -3.05 38.53
N VAL A 107 -0.46 -1.94 38.34
CA VAL A 107 0.00 -0.61 38.76
C VAL A 107 -0.19 -0.46 40.26
N PRO A 108 0.86 -0.14 41.06
CA PRO A 108 0.79 -0.01 42.52
C PRO A 108 -0.15 1.13 42.96
N ALA A 109 -0.73 0.99 44.17
CA ALA A 109 -1.53 2.03 44.76
C ALA A 109 -0.74 3.37 44.90
N GLY A 110 -1.35 4.48 44.50
CA GLY A 110 -0.75 5.80 44.54
C GLY A 110 0.12 6.17 43.35
N ALA A 111 0.42 5.25 42.43
CA ALA A 111 1.07 5.59 41.16
C ALA A 111 0.02 6.16 40.18
N THR A 112 0.38 7.26 39.51
CA THR A 112 -0.43 7.92 38.48
C THR A 112 0.15 7.79 37.09
N HIS A 113 1.38 7.33 36.98
CA HIS A 113 2.09 7.14 35.71
C HIS A 113 2.77 5.77 35.68
N LEU A 114 2.81 5.19 34.49
CA LEU A 114 3.55 3.99 34.14
C LEU A 114 4.63 4.40 33.13
N ASN A 115 5.90 4.19 33.48
CA ASN A 115 6.99 4.37 32.55
C ASN A 115 7.27 3.03 31.88
N ALA A 116 7.22 2.99 30.55
CA ALA A 116 7.68 1.87 29.74
C ALA A 116 8.98 2.25 29.02
N SER A 117 9.94 1.33 28.96
CA SER A 117 11.21 1.52 28.25
C SER A 117 11.60 0.23 27.55
N TYR A 118 12.00 0.30 26.29
CA TYR A 118 12.41 -0.84 25.48
C TYR A 118 13.23 -0.42 24.26
N ASP A 119 13.86 -1.39 23.63
CA ASP A 119 14.54 -1.24 22.36
C ASP A 119 13.71 -1.90 21.26
N TYR A 120 13.62 -1.22 20.11
CA TYR A 120 13.19 -1.80 18.85
C TYR A 120 14.43 -2.14 18.03
N ILE A 121 14.52 -3.37 17.57
CA ILE A 121 15.61 -3.84 16.72
C ILE A 121 15.11 -3.85 15.28
N GLU A 122 15.61 -2.93 14.48
CA GLU A 122 15.33 -2.90 13.05
C GLU A 122 15.78 -4.18 12.37
N PRO A 123 14.90 -4.86 11.60
CA PRO A 123 15.29 -5.99 10.79
C PRO A 123 16.37 -5.62 9.77
N ASP A 124 17.26 -6.57 9.48
CA ASP A 124 18.30 -6.38 8.47
C ASP A 124 17.68 -6.17 7.09
N GLY A 125 18.08 -5.09 6.42
CA GLY A 125 17.60 -4.79 5.08
C GLY A 125 16.15 -4.28 5.04
N TYR A 126 15.62 -3.70 6.13
CA TYR A 126 14.22 -3.24 6.14
C TYR A 126 14.09 -1.70 6.12
N SER A 127 14.44 -0.98 7.20
CA SER A 127 14.16 0.47 7.30
C SER A 127 15.39 1.34 7.59
N ALA A 128 16.55 0.77 7.91
CA ALA A 128 17.73 1.51 8.34
C ALA A 128 19.03 1.03 7.69
N THR A 129 19.90 2.00 7.39
CA THR A 129 21.30 1.80 6.99
C THR A 129 22.22 2.65 7.87
N ASP A 130 23.53 2.64 7.59
CA ASP A 130 24.48 3.56 8.23
C ASP A 130 24.19 5.04 7.91
N LYS A 131 23.33 5.36 6.95
CA LYS A 131 23.14 6.68 6.36
C LYS A 131 21.71 7.19 6.42
N LEU A 132 20.73 6.33 6.50
CA LEU A 132 19.31 6.70 6.52
C LEU A 132 18.49 5.82 7.47
N LEU A 133 17.33 6.34 7.85
CA LEU A 133 16.29 5.66 8.62
C LEU A 133 14.93 6.09 8.07
N VAL A 134 14.02 5.15 7.93
CA VAL A 134 12.58 5.41 7.90
C VAL A 134 12.00 4.89 9.21
N LEU A 135 11.42 5.78 10.00
CA LEU A 135 10.79 5.45 11.28
C LEU A 135 9.28 5.42 11.11
N GLU A 136 8.67 4.29 11.40
CA GLU A 136 7.24 4.14 11.60
C GLU A 136 6.92 4.14 13.10
N TRP A 137 6.03 5.03 13.55
CA TRP A 137 5.77 5.20 14.98
C TRP A 137 5.11 3.99 15.64
N ASN A 138 4.36 3.15 14.87
CA ASN A 138 3.80 1.89 15.37
C ASN A 138 4.86 0.92 15.89
N GLU A 139 6.11 1.02 15.43
CA GLU A 139 7.23 0.19 15.85
C GLU A 139 7.71 0.50 17.27
N VAL A 140 7.50 1.73 17.72
CA VAL A 140 8.14 2.29 18.92
C VAL A 140 7.16 2.81 19.98
N LEU A 141 5.90 2.35 19.96
CA LEU A 141 4.90 2.77 20.94
C LEU A 141 4.09 1.62 21.54
N LEU A 142 3.55 1.87 22.73
CA LEU A 142 2.52 1.07 23.40
C LEU A 142 1.38 2.00 23.76
N TYR A 143 0.16 1.52 23.75
CA TYR A 143 -1.02 2.32 24.10
C TYR A 143 -2.00 1.54 25.00
N PRO A 144 -2.80 2.24 25.83
CA PRO A 144 -3.72 1.58 26.76
C PRO A 144 -4.92 0.96 26.03
N ALA A 145 -5.27 -0.26 26.42
CA ALA A 145 -6.43 -0.97 25.91
C ALA A 145 -7.76 -0.27 26.29
N GLY A 146 -8.78 -0.43 25.42
CA GLY A 146 -10.14 -0.01 25.70
C GLY A 146 -10.42 1.48 25.45
N THR A 147 -9.48 2.22 24.89
CA THR A 147 -9.68 3.59 24.42
C THR A 147 -9.47 3.62 22.91
N PRO A 148 -10.39 4.20 22.12
CA PRO A 148 -10.18 4.35 20.68
C PRO A 148 -8.90 5.14 20.37
N SER A 149 -8.16 4.74 19.35
CA SER A 149 -6.87 5.33 18.98
C SER A 149 -6.96 6.83 18.69
N LYS A 150 -8.04 7.30 18.09
CA LYS A 150 -8.33 8.74 17.85
C LYS A 150 -8.47 9.57 19.13
N ASP A 151 -8.77 8.95 20.27
CA ASP A 151 -8.99 9.61 21.56
C ASP A 151 -7.74 9.54 22.47
N ILE A 152 -6.69 8.84 22.04
CA ILE A 152 -5.40 8.77 22.73
C ILE A 152 -4.47 9.82 22.11
N VAL A 153 -3.91 10.70 22.94
CA VAL A 153 -3.02 11.77 22.48
C VAL A 153 -1.60 11.47 22.90
N PHE A 154 -0.67 11.63 21.95
CA PHE A 154 0.77 11.49 22.16
C PHE A 154 1.47 12.84 22.03
N ASP A 155 2.41 13.11 22.96
CA ASP A 155 3.43 14.14 22.90
C ASP A 155 4.74 13.46 22.51
N ALA A 156 5.08 13.49 21.21
CA ALA A 156 6.18 12.73 20.64
C ALA A 156 7.46 13.58 20.51
N LYS A 157 8.61 12.92 20.77
CA LYS A 157 9.95 13.49 20.61
C LYS A 157 10.86 12.48 19.95
N LEU A 158 11.66 12.93 18.98
CA LEU A 158 12.64 12.13 18.24
C LEU A 158 14.05 12.70 18.41
N MET A 159 15.01 11.82 18.65
CA MET A 159 16.44 12.15 18.64
C MET A 159 17.12 11.38 17.51
N LEU A 160 17.88 12.08 16.67
CA LEU A 160 18.59 11.54 15.51
C LEU A 160 20.11 11.59 15.68
N PRO A 161 20.88 10.82 14.90
CA PRO A 161 22.33 10.97 14.84
C PRO A 161 22.74 12.39 14.48
N ASP A 162 23.87 12.85 15.01
CA ASP A 162 24.38 14.20 14.78
C ASP A 162 24.51 14.52 13.29
N GLY A 163 23.94 15.65 12.87
CA GLY A 163 24.01 16.16 11.51
C GLY A 163 23.03 15.52 10.52
N TRP A 164 22.23 14.53 10.94
CA TRP A 164 21.16 14.02 10.10
C TRP A 164 20.05 15.06 9.96
N LYS A 165 19.44 15.08 8.76
CA LYS A 165 18.23 15.85 8.45
C LYS A 165 17.05 14.91 8.30
N TRP A 166 15.85 15.46 8.29
CA TRP A 166 14.61 14.67 8.33
C TRP A 166 13.46 15.38 7.61
N GLY A 167 12.43 14.60 7.26
CA GLY A 167 11.16 15.04 6.70
C GLY A 167 10.00 14.19 7.24
N THR A 168 8.83 14.77 7.39
CA THR A 168 7.58 14.14 7.83
C THR A 168 6.42 15.11 7.68
N SER A 169 5.20 14.58 7.52
CA SER A 169 3.96 15.37 7.62
C SER A 169 3.52 15.67 9.06
N LEU A 170 4.17 15.07 10.07
CA LEU A 170 3.81 15.28 11.48
C LEU A 170 4.08 16.74 11.92
N PRO A 171 3.10 17.47 12.48
CA PRO A 171 3.29 18.87 12.85
C PRO A 171 4.40 19.07 13.88
N GLN A 172 5.41 19.85 13.49
CA GLN A 172 6.53 20.19 14.36
C GLN A 172 6.14 21.23 15.40
N ALA A 173 6.57 21.06 16.65
CA ALA A 173 6.47 22.07 17.72
C ALA A 173 7.77 22.85 17.90
N GLY A 174 8.94 22.20 17.72
CA GLY A 174 10.25 22.82 17.84
C GLY A 174 11.40 21.84 17.64
N GLU A 175 12.60 22.40 17.53
CA GLU A 175 13.84 21.66 17.43
C GLU A 175 14.91 22.30 18.30
N ALA A 176 15.62 21.50 19.09
CA ALA A 176 16.71 21.96 19.95
C ALA A 176 17.84 20.93 19.97
N ALA A 177 19.02 21.32 19.54
CA ALA A 177 20.17 20.45 19.35
C ALA A 177 19.86 19.30 18.41
N SER A 178 19.89 18.04 18.89
CA SER A 178 19.55 16.82 18.13
C SER A 178 18.16 16.27 18.45
N ALA A 179 17.30 17.06 19.11
CA ALA A 179 15.98 16.61 19.54
C ALA A 179 14.88 17.40 18.82
N ILE A 180 14.00 16.68 18.14
CA ILE A 180 12.82 17.17 17.44
C ILE A 180 11.61 16.94 18.34
N THR A 181 10.79 17.98 18.54
CA THR A 181 9.54 17.87 19.27
C THR A 181 8.36 18.12 18.34
N PHE A 182 7.34 17.30 18.43
CA PHE A 182 6.14 17.41 17.62
C PHE A 182 4.99 18.03 18.43
N GLN A 183 3.96 18.52 17.75
CA GLN A 183 2.74 18.93 18.43
C GLN A 183 2.02 17.67 18.96
N PRO A 184 1.33 17.76 20.12
CA PRO A 184 0.51 16.65 20.58
C PRO A 184 -0.56 16.30 19.54
N VAL A 185 -0.62 15.03 19.15
CA VAL A 185 -1.54 14.50 18.11
C VAL A 185 -2.22 13.22 18.58
N ALA A 186 -3.37 12.90 17.97
CA ALA A 186 -4.01 11.61 18.17
C ALA A 186 -3.10 10.45 17.70
N LEU A 187 -3.24 9.28 18.33
CA LEU A 187 -2.47 8.08 18.01
C LEU A 187 -2.63 7.69 16.52
N ASP A 188 -3.84 7.84 15.95
CA ASP A 188 -4.06 7.57 14.53
C ASP A 188 -3.19 8.43 13.64
N LEU A 189 -3.11 9.75 13.91
CA LEU A 189 -2.29 10.67 13.14
C LEU A 189 -0.80 10.41 13.36
N LEU A 190 -0.38 10.06 14.58
CA LEU A 190 1.01 9.73 14.87
C LEU A 190 1.47 8.54 14.04
N VAL A 191 0.73 7.43 14.08
CA VAL A 191 1.05 6.21 13.31
C VAL A 191 1.00 6.47 11.80
N ASP A 192 0.12 7.35 11.35
CA ASP A 192 -0.03 7.71 9.92
C ASP A 192 0.96 8.81 9.45
N SER A 193 2.01 9.11 10.23
CA SER A 193 2.97 10.17 9.92
C SER A 193 4.42 9.70 10.13
N PRO A 194 4.94 8.79 9.29
CA PRO A 194 6.31 8.31 9.40
C PRO A 194 7.33 9.44 9.26
N VAL A 195 8.57 9.17 9.66
CA VAL A 195 9.69 10.10 9.54
C VAL A 195 10.77 9.47 8.66
N ILE A 196 11.15 10.16 7.59
CA ILE A 196 12.38 9.83 6.86
C ILE A 196 13.52 10.69 7.36
N ALA A 197 14.69 10.09 7.60
CA ALA A 197 15.86 10.81 8.10
C ALA A 197 17.15 10.28 7.49
N GLY A 198 18.17 11.12 7.35
CA GLY A 198 19.44 10.64 6.85
C GLY A 198 20.57 11.68 6.88
N GLN A 199 21.79 11.16 6.75
CA GLN A 199 22.99 11.96 6.55
C GLN A 199 22.94 12.71 5.21
N TYR A 200 22.46 12.05 4.17
CA TYR A 200 22.21 12.60 2.84
C TYR A 200 20.70 12.79 2.68
N TYR A 201 20.28 14.04 2.74
CA TYR A 201 18.88 14.42 2.74
C TYR A 201 18.65 15.67 1.88
N ARG A 202 17.52 15.71 1.17
CA ARG A 202 17.10 16.88 0.38
C ARG A 202 15.57 16.94 0.29
N SER A 203 14.97 18.07 0.66
CA SER A 203 13.58 18.38 0.32
C SER A 203 13.52 19.19 -0.98
N ILE A 204 12.53 18.90 -1.83
CA ILE A 204 12.28 19.55 -3.11
C ILE A 204 10.81 19.91 -3.20
N ASP A 205 10.51 21.20 -3.35
CA ASP A 205 9.16 21.70 -3.57
C ASP A 205 8.59 21.21 -4.91
N LEU A 206 7.38 20.61 -4.85
CA LEU A 206 6.60 20.10 -5.98
C LEU A 206 5.28 20.85 -6.17
N THR A 207 5.05 21.92 -5.42
CA THR A 207 3.77 22.66 -5.44
C THR A 207 3.53 23.31 -6.79
N PRO A 208 2.43 22.98 -7.50
CA PRO A 208 2.07 23.62 -8.75
C PRO A 208 1.78 25.12 -8.56
N ALA A 209 2.05 25.93 -9.59
CA ALA A 209 1.76 27.35 -9.52
C ALA A 209 0.27 27.63 -9.25
N GLY A 210 -0.01 28.36 -8.18
CA GLY A 210 -1.38 28.70 -7.76
C GLY A 210 -2.08 27.65 -6.88
N GLU A 211 -1.43 26.53 -6.58
CA GLU A 211 -1.91 25.57 -5.58
C GLU A 211 -1.64 26.12 -4.18
N PRO A 212 -2.66 26.28 -3.31
CA PRO A 212 -2.48 26.87 -1.98
C PRO A 212 -1.90 25.89 -0.95
N ILE A 213 -1.99 24.58 -1.20
CA ILE A 213 -1.51 23.54 -0.32
C ILE A 213 -0.09 23.13 -0.75
N HIS A 214 0.83 23.10 0.21
CA HIS A 214 2.22 22.76 -0.05
C HIS A 214 2.40 21.27 -0.33
N HIS A 215 3.29 20.95 -1.28
CA HIS A 215 3.69 19.59 -1.62
C HIS A 215 5.21 19.56 -1.80
N GLU A 216 5.85 18.58 -1.18
CA GLU A 216 7.28 18.39 -1.35
C GLU A 216 7.65 16.91 -1.43
N ILE A 217 8.85 16.63 -1.93
CA ILE A 217 9.45 15.31 -1.84
C ILE A 217 10.69 15.39 -0.97
N ASP A 218 10.70 14.56 0.05
CA ASP A 218 11.77 14.40 1.02
C ASP A 218 12.59 13.16 0.65
N LEU A 219 13.83 13.40 0.22
CA LEU A 219 14.75 12.35 -0.21
C LEU A 219 15.75 12.06 0.89
N ALA A 220 15.89 10.80 1.29
CA ALA A 220 17.04 10.32 2.05
C ALA A 220 17.73 9.19 1.30
N ALA A 221 19.06 9.17 1.28
CA ALA A 221 19.82 8.26 0.46
C ALA A 221 21.11 7.76 1.13
N ASP A 222 21.68 6.66 0.61
CA ASP A 222 23.00 6.18 1.04
C ASP A 222 24.16 7.01 0.50
N SER A 223 23.92 7.87 -0.53
CA SER A 223 24.92 8.80 -1.04
C SER A 223 24.33 10.16 -1.46
N GLU A 224 25.16 11.21 -1.42
CA GLU A 224 24.79 12.55 -1.89
C GLU A 224 24.42 12.57 -3.38
N ALA A 225 25.05 11.71 -4.19
CA ALA A 225 24.80 11.64 -5.63
C ALA A 225 23.38 11.15 -5.94
N ALA A 226 22.85 10.23 -5.15
CA ALA A 226 21.52 9.66 -5.30
C ALA A 226 20.39 10.70 -5.15
N LEU A 227 20.65 11.82 -4.45
CA LEU A 227 19.67 12.90 -4.24
C LEU A 227 19.45 13.77 -5.50
N ASN A 228 20.15 13.52 -6.60
CA ASN A 228 20.06 14.36 -7.79
C ASN A 228 18.85 13.96 -8.64
N MET A 229 17.82 14.77 -8.59
CA MET A 229 16.64 14.66 -9.42
C MET A 229 16.77 15.54 -10.67
N SER A 230 16.43 15.01 -11.84
CA SER A 230 16.42 15.80 -13.06
C SER A 230 15.30 16.85 -13.03
N PRO A 231 15.48 18.02 -13.69
CA PRO A 231 14.41 19.02 -13.83
C PRO A 231 13.15 18.46 -14.51
N GLU A 232 13.31 17.50 -15.43
CA GLU A 232 12.20 16.84 -16.11
C GLU A 232 11.38 16.00 -15.14
N LEU A 233 12.01 15.13 -14.35
CA LEU A 233 11.34 14.33 -13.34
C LEU A 233 10.63 15.19 -12.28
N ARG A 234 11.29 16.26 -11.82
CA ARG A 234 10.64 17.24 -10.93
C ARG A 234 9.37 17.82 -11.55
N GLN A 235 9.42 18.21 -12.83
CA GLN A 235 8.24 18.75 -13.53
C GLN A 235 7.14 17.69 -13.67
N GLN A 236 7.48 16.46 -13.97
CA GLN A 236 6.52 15.35 -14.05
C GLN A 236 5.83 15.09 -12.70
N LEU A 237 6.55 15.15 -11.59
CA LEU A 237 5.99 15.04 -10.23
C LEU A 237 5.11 16.27 -9.88
N THR A 238 5.52 17.47 -10.26
CA THR A 238 4.67 18.68 -10.13
C THR A 238 3.37 18.53 -10.94
N ASN A 239 3.44 17.95 -12.15
CA ASN A 239 2.26 17.64 -12.95
C ASN A 239 1.39 16.57 -12.28
N LEU A 240 1.98 15.56 -11.62
CA LEU A 240 1.24 14.56 -10.85
C LEU A 240 0.36 15.21 -9.78
N VAL A 241 0.92 16.16 -9.02
CA VAL A 241 0.15 16.92 -8.04
C VAL A 241 -1.01 17.68 -8.70
N ALA A 242 -0.77 18.33 -9.84
CA ALA A 242 -1.81 19.07 -10.58
C ALA A 242 -2.90 18.14 -11.14
N GLU A 243 -2.53 17.00 -11.74
CA GLU A 243 -3.47 16.01 -12.30
C GLU A 243 -4.33 15.36 -11.21
N SER A 244 -3.74 15.04 -10.05
CA SER A 244 -4.51 14.51 -8.91
C SER A 244 -5.53 15.51 -8.40
N GLY A 245 -5.19 16.81 -8.35
CA GLY A 245 -6.17 17.86 -8.03
C GLY A 245 -7.32 17.97 -9.02
N LYS A 246 -7.05 17.70 -10.32
CA LYS A 246 -8.10 17.64 -11.34
C LYS A 246 -8.95 16.38 -11.21
N LEU A 247 -8.33 15.24 -10.93
CA LEU A 247 -9.03 13.97 -10.82
C LEU A 247 -9.96 13.91 -9.60
N PHE A 248 -9.53 14.40 -8.45
CA PHE A 248 -10.29 14.28 -7.21
C PHE A 248 -11.11 15.52 -6.81
N GLY A 249 -10.70 16.69 -7.28
CA GLY A 249 -11.42 17.97 -7.09
C GLY A 249 -11.30 18.57 -5.69
N ALA A 250 -10.66 17.91 -4.73
CA ALA A 250 -10.40 18.40 -3.38
C ALA A 250 -9.10 17.83 -2.82
N ARG A 251 -8.59 18.44 -1.75
CA ARG A 251 -7.45 17.97 -0.96
C ARG A 251 -7.92 17.67 0.45
N HIS A 252 -7.54 16.50 0.99
CA HIS A 252 -7.94 16.08 2.35
C HIS A 252 -6.72 15.99 3.28
N TYR A 253 -5.75 16.89 3.10
CA TYR A 253 -4.52 17.00 3.87
C TYR A 253 -4.12 18.48 4.03
N ARG A 254 -3.29 18.77 5.04
CA ARG A 254 -2.78 20.13 5.35
C ARG A 254 -1.64 20.51 4.39
N ASP A 255 -0.75 19.59 4.16
CA ASP A 255 0.36 19.53 3.21
C ASP A 255 0.58 18.08 2.80
N TYR A 256 1.45 17.82 1.82
CA TYR A 256 1.75 16.45 1.43
C TYR A 256 3.24 16.24 1.22
N HIS A 257 3.78 15.21 1.87
CA HIS A 257 5.17 14.82 1.84
C HIS A 257 5.34 13.48 1.12
N PHE A 258 5.98 13.49 -0.05
CA PHE A 258 6.46 12.24 -0.64
C PHE A 258 7.77 11.86 0.07
N LEU A 259 7.74 10.89 0.97
CA LEU A 259 8.95 10.41 1.65
C LEU A 259 9.57 9.31 0.79
N LEU A 260 10.77 9.55 0.23
CA LEU A 260 11.42 8.62 -0.68
C LEU A 260 12.82 8.24 -0.19
N ALA A 261 12.96 6.99 0.27
CA ALA A 261 14.25 6.38 0.59
C ALA A 261 14.90 5.79 -0.68
N LEU A 262 16.18 6.11 -0.88
CA LEU A 262 16.99 5.69 -2.02
C LEU A 262 18.18 4.86 -1.54
N SER A 263 18.00 3.54 -1.51
CA SER A 263 18.98 2.60 -0.97
C SER A 263 18.80 1.20 -1.57
N ASP A 264 19.91 0.51 -1.82
CA ASP A 264 19.90 -0.90 -2.21
C ASP A 264 19.91 -1.84 -0.98
N HIS A 265 19.86 -1.25 0.24
CA HIS A 265 20.02 -1.94 1.52
C HIS A 265 18.79 -1.84 2.43
N VAL A 266 17.67 -1.31 1.94
CA VAL A 266 16.37 -1.32 2.61
C VAL A 266 15.34 -2.09 1.77
N ALA A 267 14.23 -2.47 2.37
CA ALA A 267 13.12 -3.08 1.63
C ALA A 267 12.55 -2.07 0.61
N HIS A 268 12.19 -2.56 -0.59
CA HIS A 268 11.60 -1.72 -1.63
C HIS A 268 10.10 -1.98 -1.69
N PHE A 269 9.32 -0.98 -1.32
CA PHE A 269 7.84 -0.98 -1.38
C PHE A 269 7.30 0.45 -1.28
N GLY A 270 5.99 0.61 -1.32
CA GLY A 270 5.25 1.80 -0.93
C GLY A 270 4.32 1.47 0.22
N LEU A 271 4.07 2.44 1.08
CA LEU A 271 3.05 2.42 2.11
C LEU A 271 2.39 3.80 2.17
N GLU A 272 1.09 3.80 2.04
CA GLU A 272 0.31 5.01 1.97
C GLU A 272 -0.01 5.59 3.33
N HIS A 273 0.01 6.91 3.40
CA HIS A 273 -0.44 7.72 4.53
C HIS A 273 -1.33 8.86 4.06
N HIS A 274 -2.10 9.47 4.97
CA HIS A 274 -3.07 10.49 4.59
C HIS A 274 -2.41 11.76 4.03
N GLU A 275 -1.33 12.20 4.68
CA GLU A 275 -0.59 13.44 4.36
C GLU A 275 0.83 13.16 3.86
N SER A 276 1.18 11.89 3.66
CA SER A 276 2.48 11.46 3.14
C SER A 276 2.38 10.06 2.52
N ASN A 277 3.51 9.55 2.09
CA ASN A 277 3.71 8.14 1.78
C ASN A 277 5.14 7.75 2.17
N ASP A 278 5.36 6.52 2.60
CA ASP A 278 6.67 5.91 2.68
C ASP A 278 6.94 5.13 1.40
N SER A 279 7.89 5.60 0.61
CA SER A 279 8.30 4.94 -0.63
C SER A 279 9.79 4.67 -0.64
N ARG A 280 10.18 3.46 -1.07
CA ARG A 280 11.57 3.02 -1.00
C ARG A 280 11.98 2.38 -2.32
N LEU A 281 13.03 2.93 -2.94
CA LEU A 281 13.55 2.52 -4.24
C LEU A 281 15.07 2.34 -4.19
N GLY A 282 15.63 1.71 -5.22
CA GLY A 282 17.06 1.52 -5.34
C GLY A 282 17.85 2.83 -5.32
N GLU A 283 19.06 2.82 -4.77
CA GLU A 283 19.88 4.02 -4.56
C GLU A 283 20.02 4.86 -5.84
N ARG A 284 20.21 4.22 -6.98
CA ARG A 284 20.48 4.91 -8.24
C ARG A 284 19.24 5.29 -9.06
N THR A 285 18.05 5.00 -8.57
CA THR A 285 16.78 5.17 -9.32
C THR A 285 16.65 6.55 -9.98
N LEU A 286 16.94 7.64 -9.25
CA LEU A 286 16.80 9.00 -9.79
C LEU A 286 17.89 9.38 -10.83
N LEU A 287 18.97 8.60 -10.90
CA LEU A 287 20.08 8.80 -11.82
C LEU A 287 19.91 8.06 -13.16
N GLU A 288 18.95 7.14 -13.22
CA GLU A 288 18.69 6.33 -14.41
C GLU A 288 17.87 7.09 -15.45
N THR A 289 18.06 6.76 -16.72
CA THR A 289 17.31 7.37 -17.85
C THR A 289 15.83 7.05 -17.82
N ASN A 290 15.44 5.97 -17.15
CA ASN A 290 14.06 5.51 -16.96
C ASN A 290 13.49 5.88 -15.59
N ALA A 291 14.10 6.83 -14.87
CA ALA A 291 13.67 7.26 -13.53
C ALA A 291 12.16 7.57 -13.47
N GLY A 292 11.64 8.31 -14.44
CA GLY A 292 10.22 8.64 -14.53
C GLY A 292 9.32 7.41 -14.55
N MET A 293 9.74 6.35 -15.26
CA MET A 293 8.98 5.11 -15.33
C MET A 293 9.00 4.33 -14.00
N VAL A 294 10.16 4.25 -13.33
CA VAL A 294 10.27 3.55 -12.03
C VAL A 294 9.49 4.27 -10.95
N VAL A 295 9.65 5.59 -10.86
CA VAL A 295 8.92 6.46 -9.93
C VAL A 295 7.41 6.47 -10.24
N GLY A 296 7.05 6.48 -11.52
CA GLY A 296 5.67 6.47 -12.01
C GLY A 296 4.92 5.15 -11.74
N ALA A 297 5.61 4.06 -11.47
CA ALA A 297 5.00 2.80 -11.07
C ALA A 297 4.71 2.71 -9.56
N LEU A 298 5.13 3.69 -8.75
CA LEU A 298 4.98 3.68 -7.30
C LEU A 298 4.31 4.96 -6.78
N LEU A 299 4.96 6.12 -6.89
CA LEU A 299 4.50 7.34 -6.22
C LEU A 299 3.07 7.78 -6.59
N PRO A 300 2.57 7.65 -7.86
CA PRO A 300 1.19 7.99 -8.16
C PRO A 300 0.16 7.07 -7.49
N HIS A 301 0.49 5.79 -7.27
CA HIS A 301 -0.32 4.83 -6.53
C HIS A 301 -0.43 5.29 -5.07
N GLU A 302 0.69 5.47 -4.39
CA GLU A 302 0.72 5.88 -2.98
C GLU A 302 0.05 7.26 -2.79
N PHE A 303 0.22 8.19 -3.73
CA PHE A 303 -0.41 9.50 -3.65
C PHE A 303 -1.93 9.43 -3.81
N ALA A 304 -2.44 8.58 -4.71
CA ALA A 304 -3.88 8.39 -4.89
C ALA A 304 -4.57 7.84 -3.63
N HIS A 305 -3.86 7.08 -2.83
CA HIS A 305 -4.35 6.58 -1.55
C HIS A 305 -4.73 7.66 -0.55
N SER A 306 -4.14 8.86 -0.60
CA SER A 306 -4.59 9.97 0.25
C SER A 306 -6.10 10.21 0.13
N TRP A 307 -6.68 9.98 -1.06
CA TRP A 307 -8.12 10.04 -1.31
C TRP A 307 -8.80 8.68 -1.19
N ASN A 308 -8.27 7.66 -1.87
CA ASN A 308 -8.86 6.32 -1.93
C ASN A 308 -8.14 5.37 -0.97
N GLY A 309 -8.64 5.28 0.24
CA GLY A 309 -8.05 4.49 1.32
C GLY A 309 -7.89 5.30 2.61
N LYS A 310 -7.32 6.49 2.54
CA LYS A 310 -7.13 7.32 3.73
C LYS A 310 -8.32 8.24 3.98
N PHE A 311 -8.74 9.07 3.03
CA PHE A 311 -9.97 9.85 3.16
C PHE A 311 -11.22 8.96 3.01
N ARG A 312 -11.40 8.30 1.85
CA ARG A 312 -12.49 7.34 1.64
C ARG A 312 -12.00 5.95 1.98
N ARG A 313 -12.44 5.42 3.11
CA ARG A 313 -11.97 4.13 3.65
C ARG A 313 -13.15 3.16 3.79
N PRO A 314 -13.01 1.87 3.40
CA PRO A 314 -14.01 0.86 3.75
C PRO A 314 -14.29 0.85 5.25
N ALA A 315 -15.58 0.76 5.63
CA ALA A 315 -15.99 0.85 7.02
C ALA A 315 -15.36 -0.24 7.89
N ASP A 316 -15.19 -1.42 7.32
CA ASP A 316 -14.72 -2.62 8.01
C ASP A 316 -13.18 -2.67 8.14
N ILE A 317 -12.47 -1.75 7.45
CA ILE A 317 -11.02 -1.50 7.63
C ILE A 317 -10.78 -0.32 8.58
N ALA A 318 -11.77 0.57 8.78
CA ALA A 318 -11.67 1.70 9.69
C ALA A 318 -11.95 1.28 11.16
N THR A 319 -11.01 0.54 11.73
CA THR A 319 -11.12 -0.04 13.07
C THR A 319 -10.94 1.01 14.19
N PRO A 320 -11.49 0.80 15.39
CA PRO A 320 -11.37 1.76 16.49
C PRO A 320 -9.98 1.80 17.13
N ASP A 321 -9.16 0.77 16.94
CA ASP A 321 -7.81 0.62 17.47
C ASP A 321 -7.00 -0.33 16.57
N PHE A 322 -5.72 -0.52 16.86
CA PHE A 322 -4.82 -1.38 16.10
C PHE A 322 -4.82 -2.85 16.55
N GLU A 323 -5.75 -3.25 17.43
CA GLU A 323 -5.97 -4.66 17.81
C GLU A 323 -7.21 -5.27 17.16
N THR A 324 -8.17 -4.44 16.80
CA THR A 324 -9.40 -4.88 16.12
C THR A 324 -9.06 -5.36 14.71
N PRO A 325 -9.39 -6.62 14.35
CA PRO A 325 -9.15 -7.14 13.02
C PRO A 325 -9.84 -6.32 11.93
N MET A 326 -9.15 -6.14 10.81
CA MET A 326 -9.69 -5.56 9.59
C MET A 326 -10.44 -6.63 8.77
N GLU A 327 -11.53 -6.25 8.09
CA GLU A 327 -12.22 -7.10 7.12
C GLU A 327 -11.91 -6.59 5.71
N ASP A 328 -11.13 -7.34 4.97
CA ASP A 328 -10.47 -6.90 3.73
C ASP A 328 -11.27 -7.16 2.45
N ASP A 329 -12.56 -7.47 2.54
CA ASP A 329 -13.41 -7.86 1.41
C ASP A 329 -13.61 -6.76 0.34
N LEU A 330 -13.34 -5.50 0.67
CA LEU A 330 -13.38 -4.35 -0.24
C LEU A 330 -12.00 -3.88 -0.73
N LEU A 331 -10.92 -4.64 -0.55
CA LEU A 331 -9.59 -4.24 -1.05
C LEU A 331 -9.54 -4.06 -2.59
N TRP A 332 -10.41 -4.73 -3.34
CA TRP A 332 -10.56 -4.44 -4.77
C TRP A 332 -11.08 -3.03 -5.08
N GLY A 333 -11.78 -2.41 -4.11
CA GLY A 333 -12.22 -1.01 -4.15
C GLY A 333 -11.20 -0.05 -3.53
N TYR A 334 -10.43 -0.52 -2.58
CA TYR A 334 -9.35 0.23 -1.94
C TYR A 334 -8.08 0.16 -2.82
N GLU A 335 -7.44 -0.98 -2.89
CA GLU A 335 -6.20 -1.19 -3.63
C GLU A 335 -6.43 -1.25 -5.15
N GLY A 336 -7.45 -1.99 -5.57
CA GLY A 336 -7.71 -2.20 -6.99
C GLY A 336 -8.09 -0.92 -7.73
N LEU A 337 -8.85 -0.01 -7.11
CA LEU A 337 -9.10 1.32 -7.70
C LEU A 337 -7.82 2.16 -7.71
N THR A 338 -7.02 2.10 -6.68
CA THR A 338 -5.75 2.84 -6.61
C THR A 338 -4.75 2.32 -7.62
N GLU A 339 -4.65 1.01 -7.83
CA GLU A 339 -3.82 0.39 -8.87
C GLU A 339 -4.26 0.79 -10.28
N TYR A 340 -5.55 1.11 -10.50
CA TYR A 340 -6.05 1.71 -11.74
C TYR A 340 -5.68 3.20 -11.85
N LEU A 341 -5.86 3.97 -10.76
CA LEU A 341 -5.66 5.42 -10.77
C LEU A 341 -4.18 5.82 -10.83
N GLY A 342 -3.29 5.05 -10.19
CA GLY A 342 -1.85 5.31 -10.17
C GLY A 342 -1.23 5.38 -11.57
N PRO A 343 -1.28 4.33 -12.39
CA PRO A 343 -0.78 4.33 -13.77
C PRO A 343 -1.49 5.34 -14.68
N LEU A 344 -2.78 5.59 -14.46
CA LEU A 344 -3.52 6.64 -15.18
C LEU A 344 -2.95 8.03 -14.87
N LEU A 345 -2.69 8.34 -13.59
CA LEU A 345 -2.05 9.58 -13.16
C LEU A 345 -0.60 9.68 -13.65
N ALA A 346 0.15 8.56 -13.66
CA ALA A 346 1.48 8.51 -14.24
C ALA A 346 1.48 8.87 -15.74
N ALA A 347 0.50 8.37 -16.49
CA ALA A 347 0.35 8.72 -17.90
C ALA A 347 -0.04 10.19 -18.09
N ARG A 348 -0.99 10.71 -17.31
CA ARG A 348 -1.45 12.11 -17.38
C ARG A 348 -0.37 13.11 -16.98
N SER A 349 0.47 12.79 -16.01
CA SER A 349 1.57 13.65 -15.54
C SER A 349 2.82 13.60 -16.44
N GLY A 350 2.92 12.59 -17.31
CA GLY A 350 4.05 12.35 -18.20
C GLY A 350 5.17 11.52 -17.56
N LEU A 351 4.97 10.94 -16.38
CA LEU A 351 5.85 9.92 -15.79
C LEU A 351 5.89 8.67 -16.67
N PHE A 352 4.72 8.26 -17.20
CA PHE A 352 4.62 7.25 -18.25
C PHE A 352 4.37 7.93 -19.61
N THR A 353 5.02 7.40 -20.63
CA THR A 353 4.59 7.66 -22.02
C THR A 353 3.27 6.92 -22.31
N PRO A 354 2.49 7.31 -23.31
CA PRO A 354 1.30 6.57 -23.70
C PRO A 354 1.57 5.09 -24.05
N GLU A 355 2.76 4.78 -24.53
CA GLU A 355 3.19 3.42 -24.84
C GLU A 355 3.46 2.63 -23.55
N GLN A 356 4.21 3.20 -22.60
CA GLN A 356 4.48 2.59 -21.31
C GLN A 356 3.20 2.29 -20.52
N TYR A 357 2.21 3.18 -20.57
CA TYR A 357 0.91 2.94 -19.96
C TYR A 357 0.20 1.73 -20.60
N ARG A 358 0.22 1.62 -21.93
CA ARG A 358 -0.35 0.46 -22.63
C ARG A 358 0.39 -0.84 -22.29
N GLU A 359 1.71 -0.80 -22.24
CA GLU A 359 2.52 -1.97 -21.86
C GLU A 359 2.28 -2.40 -20.42
N PHE A 360 2.07 -1.45 -19.50
CA PHE A 360 1.69 -1.73 -18.11
C PHE A 360 0.39 -2.53 -18.05
N LEU A 361 -0.67 -2.06 -18.71
CA LEU A 361 -1.97 -2.75 -18.77
C LEU A 361 -1.88 -4.10 -19.51
N ALA A 362 -1.04 -4.19 -20.56
CA ALA A 362 -0.80 -5.45 -21.25
C ALA A 362 -0.15 -6.48 -20.34
N SER A 363 0.82 -6.05 -19.54
CA SER A 363 1.51 -6.91 -18.57
C SER A 363 0.55 -7.44 -17.49
N ALA A 364 -0.27 -6.58 -16.90
CA ALA A 364 -1.30 -6.96 -15.92
C ALA A 364 -2.26 -8.00 -16.52
N ALA A 365 -2.80 -7.75 -17.71
CA ALA A 365 -3.72 -8.66 -18.37
C ALA A 365 -3.04 -9.99 -18.75
N GLY A 366 -1.81 -9.95 -19.26
CA GLY A 366 -1.03 -11.15 -19.60
C GLY A 366 -0.75 -12.02 -18.38
N MET A 367 -0.39 -11.40 -17.27
CA MET A 367 -0.14 -12.08 -16.00
C MET A 367 -1.41 -12.76 -15.47
N LEU A 368 -2.55 -12.08 -15.51
CA LEU A 368 -3.84 -12.61 -15.04
C LEU A 368 -4.49 -13.61 -16.01
N GLY A 369 -4.06 -13.64 -17.26
CA GLY A 369 -4.52 -14.60 -18.25
C GLY A 369 -3.76 -15.94 -18.12
N PRO A 370 -2.82 -16.22 -19.03
CA PRO A 370 -2.08 -17.49 -19.01
C PRO A 370 -1.19 -17.64 -17.77
N GLY A 371 -0.79 -16.54 -17.14
CA GLY A 371 0.05 -16.55 -15.94
C GLY A 371 -0.67 -16.87 -14.63
N ARG A 372 -2.01 -16.95 -14.63
CA ARG A 372 -2.79 -17.08 -13.37
C ARG A 372 -3.87 -18.17 -13.42
N PRO A 373 -3.51 -19.45 -13.56
CA PRO A 373 -4.49 -20.54 -13.58
C PRO A 373 -5.35 -20.63 -12.31
N GLY A 374 -4.91 -20.07 -11.20
CA GLY A 374 -5.68 -19.99 -9.93
C GLY A 374 -7.05 -19.31 -10.07
N ARG A 375 -7.23 -18.45 -11.08
CA ARG A 375 -8.52 -17.84 -11.41
C ARG A 375 -9.64 -18.85 -11.77
N ALA A 376 -9.27 -20.09 -12.08
CA ALA A 376 -10.23 -21.16 -12.37
C ALA A 376 -10.90 -21.74 -11.12
N TRP A 377 -10.42 -21.44 -9.91
CA TRP A 377 -10.99 -22.02 -8.68
C TRP A 377 -11.25 -20.97 -7.58
N ARG A 378 -10.55 -19.84 -7.60
CA ARG A 378 -10.57 -18.85 -6.50
C ARG A 378 -11.20 -17.53 -6.98
N PRO A 379 -12.25 -16.98 -6.30
CA PRO A 379 -12.80 -15.67 -6.61
C PRO A 379 -11.85 -14.55 -6.19
N LEU A 380 -12.04 -13.35 -6.74
CA LEU A 380 -11.17 -12.20 -6.45
C LEU A 380 -11.23 -11.79 -4.97
N VAL A 381 -12.43 -11.70 -4.39
CA VAL A 381 -12.63 -11.29 -2.99
C VAL A 381 -11.85 -12.17 -2.02
N ASP A 382 -11.74 -13.48 -2.27
CA ASP A 382 -11.01 -14.38 -1.37
C ASP A 382 -9.50 -14.10 -1.35
N THR A 383 -8.95 -13.49 -2.42
CA THR A 383 -7.54 -13.08 -2.45
C THR A 383 -7.25 -11.90 -1.52
N ALA A 384 -8.25 -11.08 -1.26
CA ALA A 384 -8.22 -9.97 -0.32
C ALA A 384 -8.39 -10.46 1.12
N VAL A 385 -9.47 -11.19 1.41
CA VAL A 385 -9.79 -11.70 2.76
C VAL A 385 -8.65 -12.52 3.38
N THR A 386 -7.83 -13.21 2.56
CA THR A 386 -6.70 -14.01 3.09
C THR A 386 -5.51 -13.18 3.55
N GLN A 387 -5.48 -11.85 3.33
CA GLN A 387 -4.46 -10.98 3.91
C GLN A 387 -4.51 -10.98 5.44
N ALA A 388 -5.68 -11.13 6.01
CA ALA A 388 -5.88 -11.32 7.46
C ALA A 388 -5.09 -12.50 8.07
N GLY A 389 -4.56 -13.40 7.26
CA GLY A 389 -3.67 -14.48 7.69
C GLY A 389 -2.25 -14.05 8.07
N GLY A 390 -1.89 -12.79 7.82
CA GLY A 390 -0.58 -12.21 8.09
C GLY A 390 0.51 -12.65 7.11
N GLY A 391 1.53 -11.81 6.99
CA GLY A 391 2.69 -11.99 6.11
C GLY A 391 2.49 -11.42 4.70
N PRO A 392 3.55 -10.86 4.10
CA PRO A 392 3.46 -10.20 2.80
C PRO A 392 2.81 -11.09 1.75
N GLY A 393 1.65 -10.66 1.23
CA GLY A 393 0.90 -11.38 0.20
C GLY A 393 0.13 -12.61 0.69
N GLY A 394 -0.17 -12.74 2.00
CA GLY A 394 -1.12 -13.74 2.54
C GLY A 394 -0.76 -15.21 2.31
N GLY A 395 0.49 -15.55 2.04
CA GLY A 395 0.85 -16.94 1.81
C GLY A 395 2.31 -17.17 1.48
N GLY A 396 3.01 -17.85 2.36
CA GLY A 396 4.41 -18.20 2.19
C GLY A 396 4.71 -18.94 0.88
N GLY A 397 5.70 -18.46 0.21
CA GLY A 397 6.59 -19.04 -0.77
C GLY A 397 6.02 -19.93 -1.87
N GLY A 398 6.15 -19.46 -3.12
CA GLY A 398 5.94 -20.26 -4.32
C GLY A 398 4.47 -20.53 -4.71
N TRP A 399 4.26 -20.90 -5.96
CA TRP A 399 2.93 -21.20 -6.51
C TRP A 399 1.93 -20.03 -6.47
N THR A 400 2.43 -18.80 -6.54
CA THR A 400 1.61 -17.57 -6.52
C THR A 400 0.54 -17.57 -7.60
N SER A 401 0.88 -18.10 -8.79
CA SER A 401 -0.05 -18.25 -9.92
C SER A 401 -1.23 -19.17 -9.63
N TRP A 402 -0.97 -20.27 -8.91
CA TRP A 402 -2.02 -21.24 -8.54
C TRP A 402 -2.77 -20.82 -7.29
N ARG A 403 -2.07 -20.28 -6.28
CA ARG A 403 -2.69 -19.75 -5.06
C ARG A 403 -3.51 -18.50 -5.32
N ARG A 404 -3.11 -17.69 -6.29
CA ARG A 404 -3.78 -16.43 -6.62
C ARG A 404 -3.79 -15.48 -5.42
N SER A 405 -2.61 -15.10 -4.93
CA SER A 405 -2.47 -14.19 -3.78
C SER A 405 -2.45 -12.74 -4.26
N ALA A 406 -3.12 -11.83 -3.54
CA ALA A 406 -3.15 -10.38 -3.75
C ALA A 406 -3.56 -9.91 -5.17
N ASP A 407 -4.34 -10.72 -5.89
CA ASP A 407 -4.78 -10.36 -7.25
C ASP A 407 -5.76 -9.17 -7.28
N TYR A 408 -6.24 -8.71 -6.13
CA TYR A 408 -7.10 -7.53 -6.02
C TYR A 408 -6.41 -6.24 -6.47
N TYR A 409 -5.06 -6.20 -6.57
CA TYR A 409 -4.31 -5.12 -7.22
C TYR A 409 -4.50 -5.17 -8.74
N GLU A 410 -3.83 -6.07 -9.43
CA GLU A 410 -3.79 -6.11 -10.90
C GLU A 410 -5.15 -6.44 -11.53
N GLU A 411 -5.94 -7.34 -10.92
CA GLU A 411 -7.29 -7.61 -11.43
C GLU A 411 -8.25 -6.47 -11.09
N GLY A 412 -8.03 -5.79 -9.97
CA GLY A 412 -8.73 -4.56 -9.60
C GLY A 412 -8.49 -3.44 -10.61
N ASP A 413 -7.24 -3.23 -11.06
CA ASP A 413 -6.92 -2.28 -12.14
C ASP A 413 -7.79 -2.53 -13.38
N LEU A 414 -7.78 -3.75 -13.89
CA LEU A 414 -8.57 -4.11 -15.09
C LEU A 414 -10.08 -4.06 -14.86
N LEU A 415 -10.54 -4.38 -13.65
CA LEU A 415 -11.94 -4.24 -13.23
C LEU A 415 -12.40 -2.78 -13.28
N TRP A 416 -11.60 -1.87 -12.73
CA TRP A 416 -11.93 -0.44 -12.73
C TRP A 416 -11.77 0.21 -14.10
N LEU A 417 -10.84 -0.26 -14.94
CA LEU A 417 -10.81 0.10 -16.35
C LEU A 417 -12.11 -0.32 -17.04
N GLU A 418 -12.64 -1.54 -16.79
CA GLU A 418 -13.92 -1.96 -17.35
C GLU A 418 -15.07 -1.09 -16.83
N ALA A 419 -15.10 -0.76 -15.54
CA ALA A 419 -16.08 0.16 -14.97
C ALA A 419 -16.03 1.55 -15.64
N ALA A 420 -14.84 2.10 -15.88
CA ALA A 420 -14.67 3.36 -16.61
C ALA A 420 -15.26 3.32 -18.02
N THR A 421 -15.08 2.18 -18.72
CA THR A 421 -15.69 2.01 -20.07
C THR A 421 -17.21 1.88 -20.01
N VAL A 422 -17.77 1.28 -18.97
CA VAL A 422 -19.22 1.21 -18.73
C VAL A 422 -19.77 2.61 -18.50
N ILE A 423 -19.15 3.41 -17.64
CA ILE A 423 -19.56 4.83 -17.43
C ILE A 423 -19.61 5.57 -18.76
N ALA A 424 -18.56 5.52 -19.55
CA ALA A 424 -18.50 6.19 -20.84
C ALA A 424 -19.59 5.71 -21.80
N ARG A 425 -19.85 4.41 -21.87
CA ARG A 425 -20.89 3.83 -22.71
C ARG A 425 -22.30 4.26 -22.30
N GLU A 426 -22.65 4.12 -21.02
CA GLU A 426 -23.99 4.41 -20.50
C GLU A 426 -24.30 5.92 -20.58
N THR A 427 -23.30 6.77 -20.46
CA THR A 427 -23.44 8.23 -20.58
C THR A 427 -23.16 8.77 -21.98
N LYS A 428 -22.91 7.90 -22.97
CA LYS A 428 -22.53 8.28 -24.36
C LYS A 428 -21.32 9.23 -24.39
N GLY A 429 -20.34 8.99 -23.55
CA GLY A 429 -19.13 9.80 -23.42
C GLY A 429 -19.30 11.14 -22.73
N GLN A 430 -20.45 11.42 -22.10
CA GLN A 430 -20.68 12.68 -21.37
C GLN A 430 -20.03 12.69 -19.99
N LYS A 431 -19.80 11.52 -19.41
CA LYS A 431 -19.14 11.34 -18.13
C LYS A 431 -18.04 10.28 -18.21
N SER A 432 -17.11 10.33 -17.27
CA SER A 432 -15.95 9.47 -17.17
C SER A 432 -15.74 9.00 -15.72
N ILE A 433 -14.70 8.24 -15.48
CA ILE A 433 -14.27 7.85 -14.13
C ILE A 433 -13.89 9.08 -13.28
N ASP A 434 -13.47 10.18 -13.90
CA ASP A 434 -13.15 11.43 -13.22
C ASP A 434 -14.38 12.00 -12.50
N ASP A 435 -15.60 11.89 -13.12
CA ASP A 435 -16.87 12.31 -12.49
C ASP A 435 -17.18 11.47 -11.24
N PHE A 436 -16.86 10.17 -11.30
CA PHE A 436 -16.98 9.30 -10.12
C PHE A 436 -15.98 9.74 -9.03
N CYS A 437 -14.73 9.94 -9.37
CA CYS A 437 -13.70 10.39 -8.43
C CYS A 437 -14.07 11.75 -7.79
N HIS A 438 -14.56 12.71 -8.56
CA HIS A 438 -15.05 13.98 -8.02
C HIS A 438 -16.19 13.81 -7.02
N LEU A 439 -17.15 12.93 -7.31
CA LEU A 439 -18.31 12.71 -6.45
C LEU A 439 -17.95 11.91 -5.20
N PHE A 440 -17.12 10.89 -5.34
CA PHE A 440 -16.77 9.95 -4.28
C PHE A 440 -15.68 10.49 -3.35
N HIS A 441 -14.65 11.13 -3.93
CA HIS A 441 -13.47 11.59 -3.20
C HIS A 441 -13.39 13.12 -3.06
N GLY A 442 -14.27 13.87 -3.72
CA GLY A 442 -14.25 15.33 -3.70
C GLY A 442 -14.87 15.92 -2.42
N GLY A 443 -15.20 17.20 -2.50
CA GLY A 443 -15.78 17.98 -1.39
C GLY A 443 -15.00 19.25 -1.08
N ALA A 444 -14.94 19.65 0.18
CA ALA A 444 -14.11 20.76 0.62
C ALA A 444 -12.67 20.31 0.90
N ASN A 445 -11.72 21.21 0.70
CA ASN A 445 -10.36 21.00 1.20
C ASN A 445 -10.39 21.03 2.73
N LEU A 446 -9.97 19.93 3.34
CA LEU A 446 -9.96 19.74 4.80
C LEU A 446 -8.61 19.10 5.19
N GLY A 447 -8.28 19.13 6.48
CA GLY A 447 -7.17 18.31 6.99
C GLY A 447 -7.53 16.82 7.01
N PRO A 448 -6.66 15.94 7.53
CA PRO A 448 -6.87 14.51 7.51
C PRO A 448 -8.14 14.12 8.24
N GLU A 449 -9.10 13.57 7.50
CA GLU A 449 -10.40 13.10 7.97
C GLU A 449 -10.71 11.78 7.27
N VAL A 450 -11.29 10.83 8.01
CA VAL A 450 -11.74 9.54 7.45
C VAL A 450 -13.24 9.58 7.24
N LYS A 451 -13.68 9.36 5.99
CA LYS A 451 -15.07 9.20 5.61
C LYS A 451 -15.30 7.79 5.11
N THR A 452 -15.87 6.96 5.94
CA THR A 452 -16.08 5.55 5.62
C THR A 452 -17.12 5.33 4.50
N TYR A 453 -17.00 4.17 3.83
CA TYR A 453 -17.97 3.69 2.86
C TYR A 453 -18.13 2.16 2.96
N ASN A 454 -19.24 1.65 2.44
CA ASN A 454 -19.50 0.24 2.23
C ASN A 454 -19.84 -0.02 0.75
N PHE A 455 -20.04 -1.28 0.40
CA PHE A 455 -20.38 -1.69 -0.98
C PHE A 455 -21.60 -0.94 -1.53
N GLU A 456 -22.66 -0.79 -0.73
CA GLU A 456 -23.90 -0.13 -1.14
C GLU A 456 -23.67 1.36 -1.48
N SER A 457 -22.88 2.07 -0.67
CA SER A 457 -22.59 3.50 -0.90
C SER A 457 -21.67 3.70 -2.11
N LEU A 458 -20.74 2.77 -2.39
CA LEU A 458 -19.94 2.74 -3.60
C LEU A 458 -20.82 2.58 -4.85
N VAL A 459 -21.70 1.56 -4.85
CA VAL A 459 -22.68 1.30 -5.91
C VAL A 459 -23.63 2.47 -6.12
N GLN A 460 -24.12 3.08 -5.04
CA GLN A 460 -24.97 4.26 -5.12
C GLN A 460 -24.26 5.41 -5.83
N THR A 461 -23.03 5.73 -5.45
CA THR A 461 -22.25 6.82 -6.08
C THR A 461 -22.04 6.57 -7.57
N LEU A 462 -21.73 5.34 -7.97
CA LEU A 462 -21.60 4.98 -9.39
C LEU A 462 -22.92 5.15 -10.15
N ASN A 463 -24.07 4.81 -9.53
CA ASN A 463 -25.39 5.02 -10.13
C ASN A 463 -25.75 6.50 -10.29
N GLU A 464 -25.27 7.39 -9.42
CA GLU A 464 -25.43 8.84 -9.58
C GLU A 464 -24.64 9.38 -10.78
N VAL A 465 -23.49 8.74 -11.08
CA VAL A 465 -22.69 9.08 -12.28
C VAL A 465 -23.30 8.48 -13.55
N ALA A 466 -23.57 7.19 -13.56
CA ALA A 466 -24.11 6.45 -14.70
C ALA A 466 -25.06 5.36 -14.20
N PRO A 467 -26.38 5.45 -14.43
CA PRO A 467 -27.34 4.41 -14.05
C PRO A 467 -27.03 3.08 -14.72
N TYR A 468 -26.71 2.05 -13.94
CA TYR A 468 -26.37 0.71 -14.41
C TYR A 468 -26.52 -0.32 -13.27
N ASP A 469 -26.59 -1.61 -13.57
CA ASP A 469 -26.54 -2.66 -12.53
C ASP A 469 -25.12 -2.86 -11.99
N TRP A 470 -24.62 -1.86 -11.27
CA TRP A 470 -23.28 -1.89 -10.68
C TRP A 470 -23.12 -3.00 -9.65
N ALA A 471 -24.17 -3.29 -8.87
CA ALA A 471 -24.11 -4.39 -7.90
C ALA A 471 -23.92 -5.75 -8.59
N GLY A 472 -24.68 -6.03 -9.65
CA GLY A 472 -24.50 -7.23 -10.47
C GLY A 472 -23.16 -7.27 -11.18
N PHE A 473 -22.69 -6.11 -11.69
CA PHE A 473 -21.38 -5.97 -12.35
C PHE A 473 -20.24 -6.41 -11.44
N PHE A 474 -20.16 -5.88 -10.21
CA PHE A 474 -19.09 -6.22 -9.28
C PHE A 474 -19.21 -7.64 -8.76
N ARG A 475 -20.41 -8.08 -8.33
CA ARG A 475 -20.57 -9.45 -7.81
C ARG A 475 -20.16 -10.51 -8.81
N GLN A 476 -20.45 -10.32 -10.09
CA GLN A 476 -20.06 -11.26 -11.14
C GLN A 476 -18.54 -11.34 -11.37
N ARG A 477 -17.77 -10.32 -10.98
CA ARG A 477 -16.32 -10.24 -11.19
C ARG A 477 -15.51 -10.48 -9.92
N VAL A 478 -16.04 -10.07 -8.79
CA VAL A 478 -15.36 -10.10 -7.50
C VAL A 478 -15.69 -11.37 -6.71
N GLU A 479 -17.01 -11.73 -6.63
CA GLU A 479 -17.48 -12.86 -5.83
C GLU A 479 -17.53 -14.17 -6.63
N ALA A 480 -17.67 -14.10 -7.94
CA ALA A 480 -17.70 -15.30 -8.78
C ALA A 480 -16.30 -15.76 -9.18
N VAL A 481 -16.16 -17.07 -9.43
CA VAL A 481 -14.97 -17.63 -10.08
C VAL A 481 -15.06 -17.34 -11.58
N VAL A 482 -14.13 -16.51 -12.07
CA VAL A 482 -14.09 -16.09 -13.48
C VAL A 482 -12.76 -16.51 -14.11
N PRO A 483 -12.70 -17.67 -14.79
CA PRO A 483 -11.48 -18.11 -15.45
C PRO A 483 -11.15 -17.27 -16.70
N GLY A 484 -9.89 -17.32 -17.10
CA GLY A 484 -9.41 -16.62 -18.29
C GLY A 484 -8.94 -15.19 -18.01
N MET A 485 -8.49 -14.51 -19.04
CA MET A 485 -7.94 -13.15 -18.94
C MET A 485 -9.05 -12.11 -18.76
N PRO A 486 -8.94 -11.16 -17.81
CA PRO A 486 -9.95 -10.12 -17.60
C PRO A 486 -9.76 -8.97 -18.61
N SER A 487 -10.01 -9.23 -19.90
CA SER A 487 -9.76 -8.31 -21.01
C SER A 487 -10.90 -7.34 -21.32
N GLY A 488 -12.06 -7.46 -20.64
CA GLY A 488 -13.29 -6.70 -20.98
C GLY A 488 -13.09 -5.19 -21.02
N GLY A 489 -12.39 -4.61 -20.07
CA GLY A 489 -12.05 -3.18 -20.05
C GLY A 489 -11.20 -2.75 -21.22
N LEU A 490 -10.17 -3.51 -21.55
CA LEU A 490 -9.28 -3.25 -22.69
C LEU A 490 -10.02 -3.34 -24.02
N GLU A 491 -10.81 -4.39 -24.20
CA GLU A 491 -11.60 -4.57 -25.43
C GLU A 491 -12.63 -3.47 -25.62
N ASN A 492 -13.31 -3.06 -24.55
CA ASN A 492 -14.25 -1.94 -24.60
C ASN A 492 -13.55 -0.61 -24.89
N ALA A 493 -12.31 -0.44 -24.40
CA ALA A 493 -11.48 0.74 -24.65
C ALA A 493 -10.84 0.76 -26.04
N GLY A 494 -11.08 -0.25 -26.87
CA GLY A 494 -10.61 -0.33 -28.25
C GLY A 494 -9.24 -0.98 -28.44
N TRP A 495 -8.83 -1.86 -27.52
CA TRP A 495 -7.54 -2.53 -27.56
C TRP A 495 -7.67 -4.03 -27.27
N LYS A 496 -6.75 -4.83 -27.78
CA LYS A 496 -6.68 -6.27 -27.56
C LYS A 496 -5.31 -6.67 -27.08
N VAL A 497 -5.24 -7.68 -26.22
CA VAL A 497 -3.97 -8.27 -25.80
C VAL A 497 -3.54 -9.30 -26.84
N GLU A 498 -2.36 -9.09 -27.39
CA GLU A 498 -1.68 -10.06 -28.28
C GLU A 498 -0.31 -10.39 -27.72
N PHE A 499 0.16 -11.61 -27.98
CA PHE A 499 1.49 -12.05 -27.55
C PHE A 499 2.43 -12.15 -28.76
N ASN A 500 3.56 -11.47 -28.68
CA ASN A 500 4.61 -11.53 -29.70
C ASN A 500 6.00 -11.67 -29.05
N ASN A 501 7.05 -11.67 -29.84
CA ASN A 501 8.43 -11.87 -29.39
C ASN A 501 9.21 -10.58 -29.10
N GLN A 502 8.53 -9.44 -29.01
CA GLN A 502 9.17 -8.17 -28.66
C GLN A 502 9.09 -7.98 -27.14
N PRO A 503 10.23 -7.79 -26.45
CA PRO A 503 10.22 -7.55 -25.01
C PRO A 503 9.51 -6.23 -24.67
N ALA A 504 8.67 -6.23 -23.61
CA ALA A 504 8.26 -5.02 -22.95
C ALA A 504 9.34 -4.57 -21.96
N HIS A 505 9.56 -3.27 -21.84
CA HIS A 505 10.55 -2.69 -20.92
C HIS A 505 9.84 -1.91 -19.83
N LEU A 506 9.38 -2.63 -18.79
CA LEU A 506 8.69 -2.10 -17.63
C LEU A 506 9.53 -2.31 -16.36
N PRO A 507 9.34 -1.52 -15.28
CA PRO A 507 10.04 -1.73 -14.03
C PRO A 507 9.47 -2.91 -13.24
N GLY A 508 10.34 -3.53 -12.43
CA GLY A 508 9.96 -4.45 -11.36
C GLY A 508 9.05 -5.60 -11.80
N ARG A 509 8.00 -5.81 -11.03
CA ARG A 509 7.01 -6.90 -11.23
C ARG A 509 6.25 -6.83 -12.55
N HIS A 510 6.14 -5.65 -13.14
CA HIS A 510 5.43 -5.43 -14.41
C HIS A 510 6.27 -5.79 -15.65
N ASN A 511 7.53 -6.22 -15.47
CA ASN A 511 8.39 -6.73 -16.55
C ASN A 511 8.62 -8.23 -16.40
N PRO A 512 7.63 -9.08 -16.67
CA PRO A 512 7.76 -10.51 -16.51
C PRO A 512 8.79 -11.05 -17.52
N PRO A 513 9.62 -12.03 -17.10
CA PRO A 513 10.59 -12.65 -18.00
C PRO A 513 9.88 -13.42 -19.11
N SER A 514 10.52 -13.52 -20.29
CA SER A 514 10.01 -14.26 -21.45
C SER A 514 9.64 -15.71 -21.14
N ALA A 515 10.34 -16.34 -20.20
CA ALA A 515 10.09 -17.70 -19.74
C ALA A 515 8.72 -17.90 -19.10
N LEU A 516 8.08 -16.84 -18.57
CA LEU A 516 6.75 -16.93 -17.97
C LEU A 516 5.69 -17.34 -19.01
N TYR A 517 5.65 -16.64 -20.15
CA TYR A 517 4.60 -16.85 -21.16
C TYR A 517 4.95 -17.90 -22.22
N SER A 518 6.23 -18.32 -22.31
CA SER A 518 6.69 -19.39 -23.19
C SER A 518 6.72 -20.75 -22.48
N LEU A 519 7.50 -20.86 -21.43
CA LEU A 519 7.71 -22.12 -20.70
C LEU A 519 6.77 -22.27 -19.48
N GLY A 520 6.23 -21.16 -18.98
CA GLY A 520 5.48 -21.10 -17.71
C GLY A 520 6.37 -21.06 -16.48
N LEU A 521 7.56 -20.44 -16.58
CA LEU A 521 8.54 -20.32 -15.50
C LEU A 521 8.77 -18.86 -15.10
N GLN A 522 8.67 -18.60 -13.80
CA GLN A 522 9.19 -17.39 -13.20
C GLN A 522 10.45 -17.72 -12.41
N LEU A 523 11.56 -17.06 -12.74
CA LEU A 523 12.87 -17.32 -12.19
C LEU A 523 13.43 -16.07 -11.51
N ARG A 524 14.10 -16.27 -10.38
CA ARG A 524 14.98 -15.26 -9.80
C ARG A 524 16.30 -15.22 -10.57
N ASP A 525 17.09 -14.17 -10.38
CA ASP A 525 18.37 -13.99 -11.08
C ASP A 525 19.36 -15.13 -10.83
N ASP A 526 19.30 -15.75 -9.65
CA ASP A 526 20.15 -16.89 -9.29
C ASP A 526 19.67 -18.23 -9.88
N GLY A 527 18.61 -18.25 -10.69
CA GLY A 527 17.99 -19.42 -11.29
C GLY A 527 16.98 -20.15 -10.41
N THR A 528 16.67 -19.64 -9.21
CA THR A 528 15.63 -20.22 -8.36
C THR A 528 14.26 -20.02 -8.99
N VAL A 529 13.49 -21.10 -9.13
CA VAL A 529 12.10 -21.08 -9.64
C VAL A 529 11.21 -20.50 -8.55
N SER A 530 10.77 -19.25 -8.74
CA SER A 530 9.81 -18.60 -7.84
C SER A 530 8.38 -19.09 -8.11
N ASP A 531 8.04 -19.38 -9.38
CA ASP A 531 6.75 -19.97 -9.76
C ASP A 531 6.86 -20.86 -11.00
N SER A 532 5.98 -21.86 -11.11
CA SER A 532 5.80 -22.74 -12.25
C SER A 532 4.33 -22.88 -12.56
N ILE A 533 3.92 -22.37 -13.71
CA ILE A 533 2.50 -22.31 -14.11
C ILE A 533 1.94 -23.70 -14.30
N VAL A 534 0.91 -24.07 -13.55
CA VAL A 534 0.23 -25.38 -13.65
C VAL A 534 -0.29 -25.58 -15.07
N GLY A 535 0.06 -26.73 -15.68
CA GLY A 535 -0.29 -27.08 -17.06
C GLY A 535 0.64 -26.47 -18.14
N SER A 536 1.68 -25.76 -17.75
CA SER A 536 2.66 -25.22 -18.69
C SER A 536 3.70 -26.27 -19.15
N PRO A 537 4.45 -26.02 -20.25
CA PRO A 537 5.49 -26.94 -20.70
C PRO A 537 6.53 -27.30 -19.64
N ALA A 538 6.94 -26.34 -18.81
CA ALA A 538 7.90 -26.57 -17.74
C ALA A 538 7.32 -27.39 -16.58
N PHE A 539 6.07 -27.10 -16.20
CA PHE A 539 5.35 -27.88 -15.18
C PHE A 539 5.19 -29.34 -15.60
N GLU A 540 4.77 -29.59 -16.85
CA GLU A 540 4.61 -30.95 -17.40
C GLU A 540 5.94 -31.69 -17.50
N ALA A 541 7.06 -30.96 -17.67
CA ALA A 541 8.41 -31.53 -17.62
C ALA A 541 8.90 -31.81 -16.19
N GLY A 542 8.12 -31.47 -15.17
CA GLY A 542 8.40 -31.73 -13.75
C GLY A 542 9.22 -30.65 -13.06
N ILE A 543 9.24 -29.42 -13.58
CA ILE A 543 9.82 -28.26 -12.89
C ILE A 543 8.78 -27.65 -11.95
N SER A 544 9.16 -27.38 -10.71
CA SER A 544 8.29 -26.83 -9.68
C SER A 544 8.95 -25.66 -8.94
N SER A 545 8.12 -24.84 -8.30
CA SER A 545 8.58 -23.78 -7.42
C SER A 545 9.52 -24.30 -6.34
N GLY A 546 10.58 -23.55 -6.04
CA GLY A 546 11.63 -23.90 -5.08
C GLY A 546 12.81 -24.68 -5.69
N MET A 547 12.68 -25.23 -6.90
CA MET A 547 13.83 -25.79 -7.63
C MET A 547 14.78 -24.68 -8.08
N LYS A 548 16.04 -25.05 -8.34
CA LYS A 548 17.04 -24.14 -8.90
C LYS A 548 17.51 -24.63 -10.27
N VAL A 549 17.27 -23.86 -11.30
CA VAL A 549 17.82 -24.11 -12.64
C VAL A 549 19.32 -23.80 -12.62
N VAL A 550 20.15 -24.78 -12.98
CA VAL A 550 21.61 -24.65 -12.98
C VAL A 550 22.25 -24.91 -14.35
N GLY A 551 21.46 -25.43 -15.31
CA GLY A 551 21.94 -25.66 -16.66
C GLY A 551 20.79 -25.73 -17.67
N VAL A 552 21.09 -25.31 -18.91
CA VAL A 552 20.18 -25.36 -20.06
C VAL A 552 20.95 -25.87 -21.28
N ASN A 553 20.46 -26.95 -21.91
CA ASN A 553 21.08 -27.60 -23.09
C ASN A 553 22.57 -27.88 -22.90
N GLY A 554 23.00 -28.24 -21.68
CA GLY A 554 24.39 -28.53 -21.35
C GLY A 554 25.29 -27.33 -21.03
N HIS A 555 24.79 -26.11 -21.10
CA HIS A 555 25.46 -24.90 -20.65
C HIS A 555 25.07 -24.55 -19.21
N VAL A 556 25.93 -23.86 -18.49
CA VAL A 556 25.56 -23.26 -17.17
C VAL A 556 24.44 -22.25 -17.37
N TYR A 557 23.47 -22.26 -16.47
CA TYR A 557 22.35 -21.34 -16.52
C TYR A 557 22.83 -19.89 -16.43
N THR A 558 22.36 -19.09 -17.36
CA THR A 558 22.16 -17.64 -17.27
C THR A 558 20.81 -17.33 -17.90
N ARG A 559 20.26 -16.14 -17.64
CA ARG A 559 19.03 -15.70 -18.28
C ARG A 559 19.15 -15.76 -19.81
N ASP A 560 20.23 -15.23 -20.37
CA ASP A 560 20.49 -15.21 -21.81
C ASP A 560 20.53 -16.61 -22.41
N VAL A 561 21.18 -17.58 -21.74
CA VAL A 561 21.26 -18.97 -22.20
C VAL A 561 19.86 -19.61 -22.25
N LEU A 562 18.98 -19.31 -21.30
CA LEU A 562 17.60 -19.78 -21.34
C LEU A 562 16.81 -19.13 -22.47
N GLU A 563 16.92 -17.81 -22.63
CA GLU A 563 16.25 -17.06 -23.70
C GLU A 563 16.71 -17.54 -25.09
N ASP A 564 18.00 -17.75 -25.29
CA ASP A 564 18.56 -18.32 -26.54
C ASP A 564 18.01 -19.73 -26.81
N ALA A 565 17.88 -20.57 -25.76
CA ALA A 565 17.30 -21.89 -25.90
C ALA A 565 15.80 -21.83 -26.28
N VAL A 566 15.05 -20.89 -25.73
CA VAL A 566 13.64 -20.64 -26.11
C VAL A 566 13.57 -20.18 -27.57
N LYS A 567 14.37 -19.20 -27.99
CA LYS A 567 14.41 -18.71 -29.38
C LYS A 567 14.77 -19.84 -30.36
N ALA A 568 15.79 -20.66 -30.03
CA ALA A 568 16.23 -21.77 -30.85
C ALA A 568 15.17 -22.90 -30.97
N SER A 569 14.30 -23.04 -29.97
CA SER A 569 13.29 -24.11 -29.91
C SER A 569 12.27 -24.05 -31.07
N LYS A 570 12.01 -22.85 -31.62
CA LYS A 570 11.13 -22.67 -32.79
C LYS A 570 11.54 -23.52 -33.99
N SER A 571 12.85 -23.71 -34.19
CA SER A 571 13.40 -24.45 -35.33
C SER A 571 13.87 -25.86 -34.95
N SER A 572 13.68 -26.29 -33.72
CA SER A 572 14.13 -27.56 -33.18
C SER A 572 12.96 -28.50 -32.89
N THR A 573 13.15 -29.81 -33.13
CA THR A 573 12.24 -30.86 -32.67
C THR A 573 12.68 -31.45 -31.33
N ALA A 574 13.87 -31.09 -30.85
CA ALA A 574 14.37 -31.57 -29.57
C ALA A 574 13.79 -30.70 -28.44
N PRO A 575 13.44 -31.28 -27.28
CA PRO A 575 13.03 -30.52 -26.12
C PRO A 575 14.18 -29.66 -25.57
N ILE A 576 13.86 -28.59 -24.84
CA ILE A 576 14.87 -27.83 -24.09
C ILE A 576 15.21 -28.66 -22.84
N ALA A 577 16.49 -29.08 -22.75
CA ALA A 577 16.99 -29.85 -21.61
C ALA A 577 17.38 -28.91 -20.47
N ILE A 578 16.59 -28.87 -19.41
CA ILE A 578 16.86 -28.04 -18.22
C ILE A 578 17.39 -28.94 -17.10
N LEU A 579 18.63 -28.67 -16.64
CA LEU A 579 19.20 -29.28 -15.46
C LEU A 579 18.78 -28.43 -14.24
N ALA A 580 18.05 -29.03 -13.32
CA ALA A 580 17.60 -28.37 -12.10
C ALA A 580 18.06 -29.14 -10.85
N ILE A 581 18.23 -28.42 -9.75
CA ILE A 581 18.42 -28.98 -8.41
C ILE A 581 17.08 -28.94 -7.69
N ASN A 582 16.68 -30.07 -7.12
CA ASN A 582 15.57 -30.18 -6.19
C ASN A 582 16.07 -30.78 -4.87
N TYR A 583 16.16 -29.96 -3.82
CA TYR A 583 16.89 -30.26 -2.59
C TYR A 583 18.37 -30.57 -2.88
N ASP A 584 18.78 -31.84 -2.78
CA ASP A 584 20.14 -32.35 -3.04
C ASP A 584 20.23 -33.22 -4.30
N TYR A 585 19.14 -33.30 -5.11
CA TYR A 585 19.08 -34.11 -6.32
C TYR A 585 19.19 -33.27 -7.58
N TYR A 586 20.04 -33.70 -8.51
CA TYR A 586 20.03 -33.20 -9.87
C TYR A 586 18.92 -33.90 -10.67
N ARG A 587 18.16 -33.12 -11.42
CA ARG A 587 17.14 -33.60 -12.35
C ARG A 587 17.31 -32.94 -13.70
N THR A 588 17.26 -33.76 -14.79
CA THR A 588 17.12 -33.23 -16.14
C THR A 588 15.64 -33.24 -16.50
N CYS A 589 15.08 -32.07 -16.73
CA CYS A 589 13.71 -31.85 -17.16
C CYS A 589 13.72 -31.51 -18.66
N ASN A 590 13.04 -32.31 -19.47
CA ASN A 590 12.96 -32.10 -20.92
C ASN A 590 11.67 -31.33 -21.23
N VAL A 591 11.81 -30.01 -21.40
CA VAL A 591 10.69 -29.12 -21.65
C VAL A 591 10.32 -29.16 -23.13
N ASN A 592 9.14 -29.70 -23.44
CA ASN A 592 8.63 -29.81 -24.80
C ASN A 592 7.97 -28.50 -25.23
N TYR A 593 8.79 -27.55 -25.68
CA TYR A 593 8.36 -26.25 -26.18
C TYR A 593 9.02 -26.00 -27.56
N HIS A 594 8.22 -25.56 -28.53
CA HIS A 594 8.62 -25.35 -29.92
C HIS A 594 8.07 -24.02 -30.45
N GLY A 595 8.23 -22.95 -29.66
CA GLY A 595 7.74 -21.62 -29.96
C GLY A 595 8.81 -20.56 -29.83
N GLU A 596 8.37 -19.32 -29.94
CA GLU A 596 9.20 -18.14 -29.69
C GLU A 596 9.02 -17.66 -28.23
N GLU A 597 9.83 -16.71 -27.82
CA GLU A 597 9.54 -15.89 -26.67
C GLU A 597 8.17 -15.23 -26.85
N ARG A 598 7.50 -14.99 -25.73
CA ARG A 598 6.15 -14.41 -25.74
C ARG A 598 6.07 -13.31 -24.70
N PHE A 599 5.64 -12.14 -25.14
CA PHE A 599 5.35 -10.98 -24.27
C PHE A 599 3.99 -10.43 -24.63
N PRO A 600 3.18 -10.01 -23.65
CA PRO A 600 1.88 -9.40 -23.90
C PRO A 600 2.04 -7.97 -24.39
N HIS A 601 1.23 -7.56 -25.37
CA HIS A 601 1.15 -6.19 -25.89
C HIS A 601 -0.30 -5.81 -26.16
N LEU A 602 -0.61 -4.52 -26.08
CA LEU A 602 -1.89 -4.01 -26.54
C LEU A 602 -1.81 -3.65 -28.04
N VAL A 603 -2.71 -4.24 -28.82
CA VAL A 603 -2.87 -3.95 -30.23
C VAL A 603 -4.20 -3.22 -30.46
N ARG A 604 -4.18 -2.16 -31.26
CA ARG A 604 -5.36 -1.34 -31.54
C ARG A 604 -6.44 -2.12 -32.28
N ASP A 605 -7.70 -2.05 -31.81
CA ASP A 605 -8.89 -2.50 -32.55
C ASP A 605 -9.51 -1.30 -33.26
N GLU A 606 -9.16 -1.09 -34.53
CA GLU A 606 -9.60 0.05 -35.34
C GLU A 606 -11.13 0.08 -35.56
N SER A 607 -11.84 -0.98 -35.25
CA SER A 607 -13.32 -1.01 -35.35
C SER A 607 -14.01 -0.31 -34.18
N LYS A 608 -13.28 0.05 -33.12
CA LYS A 608 -13.79 0.70 -31.90
C LYS A 608 -13.15 2.08 -31.70
N ALA A 609 -13.76 2.93 -30.90
CA ALA A 609 -13.15 4.18 -30.46
C ALA A 609 -11.93 3.94 -29.57
N ASP A 610 -10.92 4.79 -29.65
CA ASP A 610 -9.73 4.73 -28.80
C ASP A 610 -9.98 5.44 -27.47
N TYR A 611 -10.68 4.76 -26.58
CA TYR A 611 -11.02 5.32 -25.28
C TYR A 611 -9.83 5.31 -24.32
N LEU A 612 -8.93 4.33 -24.43
CA LEU A 612 -7.76 4.22 -23.56
C LEU A 612 -6.82 5.42 -23.72
N THR A 613 -6.53 5.81 -24.98
CA THR A 613 -5.74 7.02 -25.26
C THR A 613 -6.43 8.28 -24.74
N GLU A 614 -7.77 8.36 -24.82
CA GLU A 614 -8.53 9.51 -24.31
C GLU A 614 -8.45 9.63 -22.79
N LEU A 615 -8.54 8.51 -22.06
CA LEU A 615 -8.40 8.45 -20.59
C LEU A 615 -7.03 8.99 -20.13
N ALA A 616 -5.97 8.64 -20.83
CA ALA A 616 -4.58 8.96 -20.48
C ALA A 616 -4.16 10.40 -20.81
N LYS A 617 -5.03 11.20 -21.47
CA LYS A 617 -4.70 12.61 -21.79
C LYS A 617 -4.60 13.46 -20.53
N PRO A 618 -3.60 14.36 -20.43
CA PRO A 618 -3.53 15.35 -19.35
C PRO A 618 -4.82 16.18 -19.23
N ARG A 619 -5.25 16.44 -18.00
CA ARG A 619 -6.46 17.22 -17.66
C ARG A 619 -6.12 18.55 -16.99
N ALA A 620 -4.95 18.67 -16.34
CA ALA A 620 -4.47 19.93 -15.82
C ALA A 620 -4.01 20.83 -16.97
N ALA A 621 -4.30 22.13 -16.88
CA ALA A 621 -3.79 23.10 -17.84
C ALA A 621 -2.26 23.16 -17.74
N LYS A 622 -1.59 23.20 -18.89
CA LYS A 622 -0.14 23.40 -18.95
C LYS A 622 0.21 24.84 -18.59
#